data_129770fcd40f0e26edc3f13835b26246
#
_entry.id   129770fcd40f0e26edc3f13835b26246
#
_cell.length_a   1.000
_cell.length_b   1.000
_cell.length_c   1.000
_cell.angle_alpha   90.00
_cell.angle_beta   90.00
_cell.angle_gamma   90.00
#
_symmetry.space_group_name_H-M   'P 1'
#
loop_
_entity.id
_entity.type
_entity.pdbx_description
1 polymer ?
#
loop_
_entity_poly.entity_id
_entity_poly.type
_entity_poly.pdbx_seq_one_letter_code
_entity_poly.pdbx_strand_id
1 'polypeptide(L)'
;MANIAVRNWRFLYKMGLSGCRWFGGLGDYLSIRKMALVGNEPRTIGPDSPTVLTIKVLFAQPGLSIAEQGSRGRAQLLGTSFAQYERAFREQLADMFAPGGFDPRRDIAGIILNRWGHAYVNPQPGFFFGSGGQPAPRDVLRNRPHGRIAFANTDLAGASDHRNSIREADRAVQQLTDSQTR
;
A
#
# COMPACT_ATOMS: atom_id res chain seq x y z
N MET A 1 -3.90 3.65 -2.25
CA MET A 1 -2.86 4.70 -2.27
C MET A 1 -3.20 5.74 -3.31
N ALA A 2 -3.01 7.02 -3.00
CA ALA A 2 -3.04 8.09 -3.98
C ALA A 2 -1.62 8.58 -4.25
N ASN A 3 -1.25 8.69 -5.52
CA ASN A 3 -0.01 9.30 -5.97
C ASN A 3 -0.38 10.62 -6.65
N ILE A 4 0.06 11.73 -6.07
CA ILE A 4 -0.29 13.08 -6.46
C ILE A 4 0.96 13.73 -7.04
N ALA A 5 0.96 13.93 -8.34
CA ALA A 5 2.02 14.65 -9.02
C ALA A 5 1.88 16.14 -8.74
N VAL A 6 2.92 16.77 -8.23
CA VAL A 6 2.98 18.19 -7.95
C VAL A 6 4.08 18.86 -8.78
N ARG A 7 3.82 20.09 -9.23
CA ARG A 7 4.76 20.85 -10.07
C ARG A 7 6.01 21.31 -9.30
N ASN A 8 5.89 21.46 -8.00
CA ASN A 8 6.96 21.79 -7.07
C ASN A 8 6.56 21.34 -5.66
N TRP A 9 7.50 21.33 -4.74
CA TRP A 9 7.24 21.00 -3.34
C TRP A 9 7.74 22.10 -2.37
N ARG A 10 7.80 23.36 -2.85
CA ARG A 10 8.20 24.53 -2.05
C ARG A 10 7.42 24.68 -0.76
N PHE A 11 6.13 24.36 -0.78
CA PHE A 11 5.26 24.43 0.39
C PHE A 11 5.71 23.49 1.51
N LEU A 12 6.12 22.26 1.21
CA LEU A 12 6.69 21.34 2.20
C LEU A 12 8.04 21.87 2.72
N TYR A 13 8.89 22.34 1.82
CA TYR A 13 10.19 22.89 2.19
C TYR A 13 10.05 24.11 3.14
N LYS A 14 9.14 25.04 2.83
CA LYS A 14 8.85 26.20 3.70
C LYS A 14 8.31 25.80 5.08
N MET A 15 7.58 24.71 5.16
CA MET A 15 7.04 24.19 6.42
C MET A 15 8.02 23.27 7.15
N GLY A 16 9.21 23.01 6.60
CA GLY A 16 10.20 22.09 7.18
C GLY A 16 9.76 20.62 7.17
N LEU A 17 8.91 20.21 6.21
CA LEU A 17 8.31 18.90 6.15
C LEU A 17 8.91 18.07 5.00
N SER A 18 9.28 16.82 5.27
CA SER A 18 9.60 15.79 4.26
C SER A 18 8.50 14.74 4.13
N GLY A 19 7.55 14.74 5.02
CA GLY A 19 6.37 13.91 5.10
C GLY A 19 5.61 14.25 6.37
N CYS A 20 4.39 13.76 6.49
CA CYS A 20 3.58 14.01 7.68
C CYS A 20 2.57 12.88 7.93
N ARG A 21 2.09 12.82 9.15
CA ARG A 21 0.93 12.04 9.57
C ARG A 21 -0.14 12.98 10.11
N TRP A 22 -1.40 12.57 9.96
CA TRP A 22 -2.54 13.32 10.50
C TRP A 22 -3.63 12.37 10.98
N PHE A 23 -4.57 12.92 11.73
CA PHE A 23 -5.75 12.24 12.19
C PHE A 23 -7.00 12.91 11.59
N GLY A 24 -7.95 12.10 11.20
CA GLY A 24 -9.18 12.58 10.53
C GLY A 24 -8.99 12.84 9.04
N GLY A 25 -10.09 12.97 8.32
CA GLY A 25 -10.08 13.15 6.87
C GLY A 25 -9.72 11.89 6.09
N LEU A 26 -9.18 12.07 4.89
CA LEU A 26 -8.84 11.00 3.96
C LEU A 26 -7.35 10.66 4.03
N GLY A 27 -7.04 9.43 4.46
CA GLY A 27 -5.68 8.97 4.67
C GLY A 27 -5.09 9.38 6.01
N ASP A 28 -3.87 8.97 6.26
CA ASP A 28 -3.18 9.15 7.56
C ASP A 28 -1.67 9.42 7.41
N TYR A 29 -1.14 9.30 6.21
CA TYR A 29 0.29 9.43 5.96
C TYR A 29 0.58 9.94 4.56
N LEU A 30 1.45 10.96 4.47
CA LEU A 30 1.99 11.50 3.24
C LEU A 30 3.52 11.42 3.27
N SER A 31 4.10 11.00 2.17
CA SER A 31 5.54 11.06 1.94
C SER A 31 5.86 11.56 0.53
N ILE A 32 6.99 12.25 0.39
CA ILE A 32 7.58 12.50 -0.91
C ILE A 32 8.10 11.16 -1.45
N ARG A 33 7.66 10.76 -2.65
CA ARG A 33 8.13 9.53 -3.28
C ARG A 33 9.59 9.70 -3.69
N LYS A 34 10.44 8.78 -3.23
CA LYS A 34 11.80 8.69 -3.74
C LYS A 34 11.75 8.33 -5.22
N MET A 35 12.37 9.15 -6.05
CA MET A 35 12.50 8.85 -7.48
C MET A 35 13.69 7.91 -7.70
N ALA A 36 13.48 6.88 -8.50
CA ALA A 36 14.60 6.10 -9.03
C ALA A 36 15.26 6.92 -10.13
N LEU A 37 16.56 7.17 -9.99
CA LEU A 37 17.36 7.77 -11.06
C LEU A 37 17.87 6.62 -11.94
N VAL A 38 17.46 6.64 -13.19
CA VAL A 38 17.93 5.68 -14.19
C VAL A 38 18.87 6.41 -15.12
N GLY A 39 20.12 5.94 -15.20
CA GLY A 39 21.19 6.57 -16.00
C GLY A 39 22.26 7.25 -15.14
N ASN A 40 23.26 7.82 -15.80
CA ASN A 40 24.47 8.37 -15.17
C ASN A 40 24.37 9.88 -14.87
N GLU A 41 23.25 10.51 -15.16
CA GLU A 41 23.06 11.96 -14.94
C GLU A 41 22.57 12.23 -13.53
N PRO A 42 23.37 12.84 -12.64
CA PRO A 42 22.91 13.23 -11.32
C PRO A 42 21.89 14.37 -11.47
N ARG A 43 20.65 14.13 -11.05
CA ARG A 43 19.64 15.18 -10.96
C ARG A 43 19.57 15.71 -9.54
N THR A 44 19.85 16.99 -9.38
CA THR A 44 19.55 17.70 -8.13
C THR A 44 18.05 17.97 -8.08
N ILE A 45 17.36 17.34 -7.10
CA ILE A 45 15.93 17.53 -6.88
C ILE A 45 15.77 18.61 -5.81
N GLY A 46 15.56 19.84 -6.25
CA GLY A 46 15.28 20.98 -5.39
C GLY A 46 13.78 21.19 -5.17
N PRO A 47 13.37 22.08 -4.25
CA PRO A 47 11.98 22.40 -3.94
C PRO A 47 11.16 22.87 -5.16
N ASP A 48 11.83 23.38 -6.18
CA ASP A 48 11.26 23.87 -7.42
C ASP A 48 11.02 22.75 -8.45
N SER A 49 11.56 21.57 -8.21
CA SER A 49 11.41 20.43 -9.10
C SER A 49 10.04 19.73 -8.90
N PRO A 50 9.44 19.21 -9.97
CA PRO A 50 8.28 18.34 -9.84
C PRO A 50 8.59 17.10 -9.01
N THR A 51 7.60 16.64 -8.25
CA THR A 51 7.70 15.39 -7.48
C THR A 51 6.35 14.70 -7.37
N VAL A 52 6.35 13.53 -6.76
CA VAL A 52 5.13 12.78 -6.45
C VAL A 52 4.99 12.64 -4.95
N LEU A 53 3.84 13.05 -4.44
CA LEU A 53 3.41 12.79 -3.08
C LEU A 53 2.62 11.49 -3.05
N THR A 54 2.97 10.58 -2.15
CA THR A 54 2.21 9.35 -1.95
C THR A 54 1.44 9.45 -0.65
N ILE A 55 0.11 9.31 -0.74
CA ILE A 55 -0.80 9.25 0.42
C ILE A 55 -1.29 7.82 0.58
N LYS A 56 -1.14 7.29 1.79
CA LYS A 56 -1.75 6.03 2.20
C LYS A 56 -3.13 6.30 2.77
N VAL A 57 -4.11 5.53 2.32
CA VAL A 57 -5.48 5.57 2.83
C VAL A 57 -5.84 4.16 3.27
N LEU A 58 -6.19 4.03 4.53
CA LEU A 58 -6.68 2.79 5.13
C LEU A 58 -8.18 2.95 5.41
N PHE A 59 -8.96 1.96 5.02
CA PHE A 59 -10.40 1.95 5.27
C PHE A 59 -10.69 1.09 6.51
N ALA A 60 -10.19 1.53 7.65
CA ALA A 60 -10.46 0.89 8.93
C ALA A 60 -11.83 1.33 9.46
N GLN A 61 -12.53 0.39 10.11
CA GLN A 61 -13.83 0.62 10.75
C GLN A 61 -13.77 0.07 12.18
N PRO A 62 -13.15 0.79 13.13
CA PRO A 62 -12.98 0.33 14.49
C PRO A 62 -14.31 -0.08 15.13
N GLY A 63 -14.28 -1.12 15.97
CA GLY A 63 -15.46 -1.66 16.64
C GLY A 63 -16.20 -2.76 15.88
N LEU A 64 -15.90 -2.99 14.62
CA LEU A 64 -16.44 -4.10 13.85
C LEU A 64 -15.50 -5.33 13.88
N SER A 65 -16.04 -6.50 13.61
CA SER A 65 -15.23 -7.68 13.35
C SER A 65 -14.31 -7.48 12.15
N ILE A 66 -13.18 -8.17 12.08
CA ILE A 66 -12.18 -8.00 11.02
C ILE A 66 -12.77 -8.31 9.64
N ALA A 67 -13.63 -9.32 9.53
CA ALA A 67 -14.32 -9.66 8.29
C ALA A 67 -15.26 -8.52 7.83
N GLU A 68 -16.01 -7.93 8.74
CA GLU A 68 -16.89 -6.79 8.45
C GLU A 68 -16.09 -5.55 8.09
N GLN A 69 -15.01 -5.24 8.81
CA GLN A 69 -14.11 -4.13 8.46
C GLN A 69 -13.58 -4.29 7.03
N GLY A 70 -13.11 -5.48 6.66
CA GLY A 70 -12.63 -5.78 5.32
C GLY A 70 -13.71 -5.61 4.25
N SER A 71 -14.92 -6.09 4.50
CA SER A 71 -16.04 -5.98 3.56
C SER A 71 -16.49 -4.54 3.37
N ARG A 72 -16.71 -3.80 4.46
CA ARG A 72 -17.13 -2.39 4.41
C ARG A 72 -16.04 -1.49 3.84
N GLY A 73 -14.78 -1.72 4.23
CA GLY A 73 -13.65 -0.95 3.70
C GLY A 73 -13.49 -1.12 2.19
N ARG A 74 -13.64 -2.35 1.67
CA ARG A 74 -13.65 -2.62 0.22
C ARG A 74 -14.85 -1.96 -0.47
N ALA A 75 -16.03 -2.06 0.09
CA ALA A 75 -17.21 -1.42 -0.47
C ALA A 75 -17.01 0.10 -0.58
N GLN A 76 -16.50 0.74 0.45
CA GLN A 76 -16.16 2.17 0.44
C GLN A 76 -15.08 2.50 -0.59
N LEU A 77 -13.98 1.73 -0.61
CA LEU A 77 -12.88 1.93 -1.56
C LEU A 77 -13.36 1.88 -3.02
N LEU A 78 -14.21 0.91 -3.35
CA LEU A 78 -14.65 0.67 -4.72
C LEU A 78 -15.86 1.51 -5.09
N GLY A 79 -16.76 1.79 -4.15
CA GLY A 79 -17.97 2.59 -4.36
C GLY A 79 -17.72 4.09 -4.46
N THR A 80 -16.59 4.59 -3.98
CA THR A 80 -16.23 6.01 -4.10
C THR A 80 -15.66 6.30 -5.47
N SER A 81 -16.23 7.26 -6.18
CA SER A 81 -15.79 7.64 -7.53
C SER A 81 -14.43 8.36 -7.52
N PHE A 82 -13.75 8.37 -8.68
CA PHE A 82 -12.49 9.12 -8.82
C PHE A 82 -12.69 10.61 -8.50
N ALA A 83 -13.77 11.22 -9.01
CA ALA A 83 -14.06 12.63 -8.78
C ALA A 83 -14.26 12.97 -7.29
N GLN A 84 -14.88 12.07 -6.52
CA GLN A 84 -15.02 12.25 -5.07
C GLN A 84 -13.67 12.17 -4.35
N TYR A 85 -12.82 11.20 -4.71
CA TYR A 85 -11.47 11.12 -4.16
C TYR A 85 -10.62 12.33 -4.55
N GLU A 86 -10.65 12.75 -5.81
CA GLU A 86 -9.90 13.91 -6.26
C GLU A 86 -10.29 15.16 -5.50
N ARG A 87 -11.58 15.41 -5.33
CA ARG A 87 -12.08 16.55 -4.55
C ARG A 87 -11.58 16.51 -3.12
N ALA A 88 -11.76 15.36 -2.44
CA ALA A 88 -11.34 15.21 -1.04
C ALA A 88 -9.84 15.41 -0.87
N PHE A 89 -9.00 14.89 -1.78
CA PHE A 89 -7.55 15.14 -1.71
C PHE A 89 -7.20 16.60 -1.95
N ARG A 90 -7.84 17.25 -2.91
CA ARG A 90 -7.58 18.67 -3.20
C ARG A 90 -7.94 19.57 -2.03
N GLU A 91 -9.11 19.36 -1.44
CA GLU A 91 -9.58 20.10 -0.27
C GLU A 91 -8.66 19.86 0.93
N GLN A 92 -8.39 18.62 1.28
CA GLN A 92 -7.56 18.30 2.43
C GLN A 92 -6.12 18.82 2.30
N LEU A 93 -5.49 18.68 1.13
CA LEU A 93 -4.14 19.20 0.92
C LEU A 93 -4.12 20.74 0.94
N ALA A 94 -5.17 21.40 0.45
CA ALA A 94 -5.31 22.85 0.56
C ALA A 94 -5.34 23.26 2.04
N ASP A 95 -6.19 22.63 2.84
CA ASP A 95 -6.30 22.96 4.28
C ASP A 95 -4.98 22.72 5.03
N MET A 96 -4.32 21.60 4.74
CA MET A 96 -3.07 21.23 5.42
C MET A 96 -1.90 22.14 5.03
N PHE A 97 -1.80 22.54 3.77
CA PHE A 97 -0.57 23.14 3.22
C PHE A 97 -0.74 24.59 2.72
N ALA A 98 -1.92 25.21 2.89
CA ALA A 98 -2.12 26.63 2.62
C ALA A 98 -1.09 27.53 3.32
N PRO A 99 -0.70 27.27 4.60
CA PRO A 99 0.34 28.07 5.26
C PRO A 99 1.70 28.03 4.53
N GLY A 100 2.02 26.95 3.82
CA GLY A 100 3.22 26.84 2.96
C GLY A 100 3.07 27.51 1.59
N GLY A 101 1.86 28.00 1.28
CA GLY A 101 1.54 28.62 -0.01
C GLY A 101 1.09 27.63 -1.09
N PHE A 102 0.62 26.45 -0.69
CA PHE A 102 0.06 25.45 -1.62
C PHE A 102 -1.30 25.87 -2.16
N ASP A 103 -1.46 25.72 -3.47
CA ASP A 103 -2.72 25.91 -4.18
C ASP A 103 -2.99 24.67 -5.05
N PRO A 104 -4.04 23.86 -4.75
CA PRO A 104 -4.31 22.62 -5.47
C PRO A 104 -4.63 22.83 -6.96
N ARG A 105 -5.08 24.00 -7.37
CA ARG A 105 -5.35 24.30 -8.78
C ARG A 105 -4.07 24.54 -9.56
N ARG A 106 -3.12 25.21 -8.95
CA ARG A 106 -1.82 25.55 -9.55
C ARG A 106 -0.81 24.41 -9.40
N ASP A 107 -0.73 23.81 -8.22
CA ASP A 107 0.39 22.96 -7.83
C ASP A 107 0.18 21.48 -8.14
N ILE A 108 -1.07 20.98 -8.21
CA ILE A 108 -1.35 19.59 -8.59
C ILE A 108 -1.35 19.46 -10.12
N ALA A 109 -0.45 18.63 -10.62
CA ALA A 109 -0.37 18.29 -12.04
C ALA A 109 -1.23 17.07 -12.43
N GLY A 110 -1.45 16.13 -11.50
CA GLY A 110 -2.25 14.94 -11.74
C GLY A 110 -2.38 14.08 -10.50
N ILE A 111 -3.37 13.18 -10.51
CA ILE A 111 -3.66 12.24 -9.42
C ILE A 111 -3.85 10.86 -10.02
N ILE A 112 -3.16 9.86 -9.45
CA ILE A 112 -3.35 8.44 -9.78
C ILE A 112 -3.77 7.71 -8.51
N LEU A 113 -4.87 6.97 -8.60
CA LEU A 113 -5.39 6.15 -7.51
C LEU A 113 -5.07 4.68 -7.76
N ASN A 114 -4.31 4.08 -6.86
CA ASN A 114 -4.11 2.64 -6.81
C ASN A 114 -5.06 2.05 -5.76
N ARG A 115 -6.08 1.34 -6.22
CA ARG A 115 -7.12 0.73 -5.38
C ARG A 115 -6.79 -0.74 -5.17
N TRP A 116 -6.40 -1.10 -3.96
CA TRP A 116 -6.10 -2.47 -3.58
C TRP A 116 -7.18 -2.96 -2.62
N GLY A 117 -8.06 -3.83 -3.10
CA GLY A 117 -9.14 -4.39 -2.29
C GLY A 117 -8.63 -5.34 -1.20
N HIS A 118 -7.44 -5.90 -1.38
CA HIS A 118 -6.73 -6.76 -0.42
C HIS A 118 -5.26 -6.36 -0.40
N ALA A 119 -4.83 -5.71 0.66
CA ALA A 119 -3.43 -5.37 0.93
C ALA A 119 -3.34 -4.76 2.34
N TYR A 120 -2.43 -5.12 3.15
CA TYR A 120 -1.48 -6.25 3.09
C TYR A 120 -2.05 -7.44 3.86
N VAL A 121 -1.31 -8.59 3.90
CA VAL A 121 -1.70 -9.70 4.78
C VAL A 121 -1.75 -9.19 6.23
N ASN A 122 -2.82 -9.55 6.92
CA ASN A 122 -3.01 -9.28 8.36
C ASN A 122 -3.26 -10.61 9.06
N PRO A 123 -2.21 -11.27 9.60
CA PRO A 123 -2.33 -12.56 10.27
C PRO A 123 -3.31 -12.47 11.42
N GLN A 124 -4.30 -13.36 11.41
CA GLN A 124 -5.32 -13.49 12.46
C GLN A 124 -4.92 -14.59 13.45
N PRO A 125 -5.54 -14.65 14.64
CA PRO A 125 -5.40 -15.79 15.53
C PRO A 125 -5.63 -17.11 14.76
N GLY A 126 -4.75 -18.09 14.98
CA GLY A 126 -4.76 -19.36 14.24
C GLY A 126 -3.98 -19.38 12.92
N PHE A 127 -3.53 -18.23 12.40
CA PHE A 127 -2.77 -18.18 11.14
C PHE A 127 -1.43 -18.95 11.21
N PHE A 128 -0.70 -18.84 12.32
CA PHE A 128 0.62 -19.45 12.48
C PHE A 128 0.57 -20.86 13.07
N PHE A 129 -0.36 -21.12 14.00
CA PHE A 129 -0.35 -22.32 14.82
C PHE A 129 -1.63 -23.15 14.72
N GLY A 130 -2.56 -22.74 13.87
CA GLY A 130 -3.89 -23.34 13.82
C GLY A 130 -4.79 -22.88 14.97
N SER A 131 -6.01 -23.37 15.00
CA SER A 131 -7.02 -23.06 16.02
C SER A 131 -8.06 -24.16 16.08
N GLY A 132 -8.61 -24.44 17.27
CA GLY A 132 -9.66 -25.44 17.44
C GLY A 132 -9.29 -26.85 16.96
N GLY A 133 -8.03 -27.26 17.13
CA GLY A 133 -7.52 -28.56 16.66
C GLY A 133 -7.27 -28.64 15.13
N GLN A 134 -7.51 -27.56 14.40
CA GLN A 134 -7.23 -27.48 12.97
C GLN A 134 -5.83 -26.95 12.69
N PRO A 135 -5.13 -27.48 11.67
CA PRO A 135 -3.80 -26.97 11.29
C PRO A 135 -3.88 -25.53 10.80
N ALA A 136 -2.76 -24.81 10.86
CA ALA A 136 -2.65 -23.47 10.33
C ALA A 136 -2.96 -23.44 8.82
N PRO A 137 -3.84 -22.57 8.32
CA PRO A 137 -4.18 -22.51 6.90
C PRO A 137 -2.96 -22.36 5.99
N ARG A 138 -1.94 -21.61 6.43
CA ARG A 138 -0.67 -21.45 5.72
C ARG A 138 0.08 -22.77 5.55
N ASP A 139 0.06 -23.62 6.56
CA ASP A 139 0.78 -24.91 6.52
C ASP A 139 0.05 -25.92 5.64
N VAL A 140 -1.29 -25.87 5.62
CA VAL A 140 -2.09 -26.67 4.68
C VAL A 140 -1.71 -26.33 3.25
N LEU A 141 -1.62 -25.03 2.90
CA LEU A 141 -1.25 -24.59 1.56
C LEU A 141 0.22 -24.87 1.21
N ARG A 142 1.13 -24.78 2.20
CA ARG A 142 2.55 -25.08 2.01
C ARG A 142 2.85 -26.56 1.84
N ASN A 143 2.15 -27.41 2.58
CA ASN A 143 2.51 -28.84 2.68
C ASN A 143 1.68 -29.74 1.75
N ARG A 144 0.67 -29.20 1.08
CA ARG A 144 -0.23 -29.99 0.22
C ARG A 144 -0.42 -29.33 -1.14
N PRO A 145 0.59 -29.37 -2.01
CA PRO A 145 0.44 -28.92 -3.38
C PRO A 145 -0.62 -29.77 -4.10
N HIS A 146 -1.48 -29.14 -4.86
CA HIS A 146 -2.53 -29.83 -5.62
C HIS A 146 -1.96 -30.30 -6.97
N GLY A 147 -1.48 -31.53 -7.00
CA GLY A 147 -0.85 -32.10 -8.19
C GLY A 147 0.38 -31.27 -8.60
N ARG A 148 0.29 -30.58 -9.73
CA ARG A 148 1.35 -29.71 -10.25
C ARG A 148 1.18 -28.23 -9.87
N ILE A 149 0.41 -27.94 -8.82
CA ILE A 149 0.16 -26.59 -8.33
C ILE A 149 0.78 -26.45 -6.94
N ALA A 150 1.67 -25.50 -6.78
CA ALA A 150 2.19 -25.06 -5.49
C ALA A 150 1.88 -23.57 -5.27
N PHE A 151 1.64 -23.20 -4.02
CA PHE A 151 1.32 -21.84 -3.66
C PHE A 151 2.58 -21.11 -3.16
N ALA A 152 2.83 -19.90 -3.67
CA ALA A 152 3.93 -19.05 -3.26
C ALA A 152 3.49 -17.60 -3.19
N ASN A 153 3.52 -17.02 -2.00
CA ASN A 153 3.21 -15.62 -1.77
C ASN A 153 3.70 -15.20 -0.38
N THR A 154 3.98 -13.91 -0.18
CA THR A 154 4.26 -13.32 1.13
C THR A 154 3.14 -13.55 2.14
N ASP A 155 1.91 -13.72 1.70
CA ASP A 155 0.77 -14.00 2.56
C ASP A 155 0.95 -15.30 3.34
N LEU A 156 1.57 -16.32 2.74
CA LEU A 156 1.91 -17.56 3.43
C LEU A 156 2.96 -17.38 4.53
N ALA A 157 3.80 -16.36 4.42
CA ALA A 157 4.76 -16.00 5.45
C ALA A 157 4.16 -15.12 6.55
N GLY A 158 2.97 -14.53 6.32
CA GLY A 158 2.32 -13.63 7.25
C GLY A 158 2.95 -12.23 7.34
N ALA A 159 3.83 -11.88 6.41
CA ALA A 159 4.49 -10.58 6.38
C ALA A 159 4.82 -10.17 4.94
N SER A 160 4.41 -8.95 4.58
CA SER A 160 4.63 -8.37 3.24
C SER A 160 6.08 -7.92 3.07
N ASP A 161 6.96 -8.86 2.77
CA ASP A 161 8.40 -8.63 2.57
C ASP A 161 8.87 -9.42 1.33
N HIS A 162 9.65 -8.78 0.45
CA HIS A 162 10.16 -9.41 -0.76
C HIS A 162 11.07 -10.62 -0.49
N ARG A 163 11.79 -10.66 0.64
CA ARG A 163 12.58 -11.82 1.06
C ARG A 163 11.70 -13.02 1.33
N ASN A 164 10.50 -12.79 1.90
CA ASN A 164 9.51 -13.84 2.09
C ASN A 164 8.93 -14.32 0.75
N SER A 165 8.72 -13.43 -0.22
CA SER A 165 8.32 -13.83 -1.58
C SER A 165 9.34 -14.77 -2.22
N ILE A 166 10.64 -14.45 -2.10
CA ILE A 166 11.72 -15.27 -2.66
C ILE A 166 11.76 -16.65 -1.98
N ARG A 167 11.68 -16.69 -0.65
CA ARG A 167 11.69 -17.96 0.12
C ARG A 167 10.49 -18.84 -0.23
N GLU A 168 9.30 -18.25 -0.34
CA GLU A 168 8.09 -18.99 -0.70
C GLU A 168 8.16 -19.49 -2.16
N ALA A 169 8.74 -18.71 -3.08
CA ALA A 169 8.94 -19.14 -4.46
C ALA A 169 9.92 -20.31 -4.55
N ASP A 170 11.06 -20.24 -3.86
CA ASP A 170 12.04 -21.32 -3.80
C ASP A 170 11.43 -22.61 -3.25
N ARG A 171 10.74 -22.54 -2.11
CA ARG A 171 10.00 -23.68 -1.56
C ARG A 171 9.01 -24.29 -2.54
N ALA A 172 8.23 -23.45 -3.23
CA ALA A 172 7.20 -23.91 -4.17
C ALA A 172 7.83 -24.62 -5.39
N VAL A 173 8.94 -24.11 -5.90
CA VAL A 173 9.69 -24.76 -7.00
C VAL A 173 10.23 -26.10 -6.54
N GLN A 174 10.87 -26.18 -5.38
CA GLN A 174 11.39 -27.45 -4.84
C GLN A 174 10.28 -28.50 -4.69
N GLN A 175 9.13 -28.14 -4.16
CA GLN A 175 7.97 -29.05 -4.05
C GLN A 175 7.50 -29.62 -5.41
N LEU A 176 7.58 -28.82 -6.48
CA LEU A 176 7.18 -29.27 -7.81
C LEU A 176 8.25 -30.13 -8.48
N THR A 177 9.52 -29.85 -8.27
CA THR A 177 10.62 -30.63 -8.82
C THR A 177 10.79 -31.97 -8.10
N ASP A 178 10.71 -32.01 -6.78
CA ASP A 178 10.82 -33.26 -6.01
C ASP A 178 9.66 -34.23 -6.26
N SER A 179 8.48 -33.71 -6.60
CA SER A 179 7.33 -34.53 -6.95
C SER A 179 7.42 -35.18 -8.34
N GLN A 180 8.36 -34.75 -9.18
CA GLN A 180 8.63 -35.35 -10.49
C GLN A 180 9.63 -36.53 -10.43
N THR A 181 10.29 -36.70 -9.31
CA THR A 181 11.34 -37.71 -9.11
C THR A 181 10.80 -38.99 -8.42
N ARG A 182 9.51 -39.08 -8.15
CA ARG A 182 8.80 -40.22 -7.60
C ARG A 182 7.73 -40.71 -8.59
#